data_edf12c8cb9837429201ff516f97f3620
#
_entry.id   edf12c8cb9837429201ff516f97f3620
#
_cell.length_a   1.000
_cell.length_b   1.000
_cell.length_c   1.000
_cell.angle_alpha   90.00
_cell.angle_beta   90.00
_cell.angle_gamma   90.00
#
_symmetry.space_group_name_H-M   'P 1'
#
loop_
_entity.id
_entity.type
_entity.pdbx_description
1 polymer ?
#
loop_
_entity_poly.entity_id
_entity_poly.type
_entity_poly.pdbx_seq_one_letter_code
_entity_poly.pdbx_strand_id
1 'polypeptide(L)'
;MHSNTINQFCSQLIPYQYVSFDIFDTLIFRTVSDFRVVHQMVAVLYELRYGRAVPLFPKQRMAAEITARNLLGGGEVTLDMIYEQLYQYSKEEAFVLRTIEEQCEIDNCVPNQPMIAVWKWCRRQGKKIVITTDMYLSRNVIQSILVKIGVDYDFLFISGEENVT
;
A
#
# COMPACT_ATOMS: atom_id res chain seq x y z
N MET A 1 16.97 -12.64 7.74
CA MET A 1 17.15 -12.61 9.21
C MET A 1 17.46 -14.00 9.70
N HIS A 2 18.49 -14.19 10.53
CA HIS A 2 18.79 -15.48 11.14
C HIS A 2 17.70 -15.81 12.19
N SER A 3 17.38 -17.08 12.38
CA SER A 3 16.37 -17.57 13.34
C SER A 3 16.56 -16.99 14.76
N ASN A 4 17.79 -16.79 15.21
CA ASN A 4 18.10 -16.17 16.50
C ASN A 4 17.61 -14.71 16.60
N THR A 5 17.67 -13.94 15.53
CA THR A 5 17.22 -12.54 15.51
C THR A 5 15.69 -12.43 15.63
N ILE A 6 14.96 -13.32 14.96
CA ILE A 6 13.48 -13.38 15.06
C ILE A 6 13.07 -13.76 16.48
N ASN A 7 13.69 -14.79 17.08
CA ASN A 7 13.37 -15.20 18.44
C ASN A 7 13.67 -14.10 19.47
N GLN A 8 14.79 -13.40 19.33
CA GLN A 8 15.14 -12.26 20.18
C GLN A 8 14.11 -11.13 20.03
N PHE A 9 13.67 -10.83 18.82
CA PHE A 9 12.64 -9.82 18.58
C PHE A 9 11.30 -10.24 19.19
N CYS A 10 10.87 -11.48 18.99
CA CYS A 10 9.64 -12.01 19.57
C CYS A 10 9.66 -11.98 21.11
N SER A 11 10.81 -12.22 21.75
CA SER A 11 10.93 -12.16 23.21
C SER A 11 10.66 -10.75 23.77
N GLN A 12 10.99 -9.71 23.03
CA GLN A 12 10.69 -8.30 23.42
C GLN A 12 9.19 -8.00 23.36
N LEU A 13 8.43 -8.76 22.55
CA LEU A 13 6.98 -8.57 22.40
C LEU A 13 6.18 -9.26 23.50
N ILE A 14 6.77 -10.12 24.31
CA ILE A 14 6.05 -10.91 25.35
C ILE A 14 5.17 -10.02 26.24
N PRO A 15 5.63 -8.88 26.79
CA PRO A 15 4.82 -8.09 27.74
C PRO A 15 3.64 -7.36 27.14
N TYR A 16 3.57 -7.28 25.80
CA TYR A 16 2.54 -6.47 25.12
C TYR A 16 1.35 -7.33 24.67
N GLN A 17 0.14 -6.87 24.96
CA GLN A 17 -1.10 -7.50 24.50
C GLN A 17 -1.43 -7.12 23.06
N TYR A 18 -1.13 -5.90 22.65
CA TYR A 18 -1.34 -5.37 21.31
C TYR A 18 0.01 -5.22 20.59
N VAL A 19 0.07 -5.62 19.32
CA VAL A 19 1.24 -5.46 18.47
C VAL A 19 0.79 -4.80 17.17
N SER A 20 1.37 -3.64 16.88
CA SER A 20 1.13 -2.92 15.63
C SER A 20 2.18 -3.29 14.59
N PHE A 21 1.73 -3.53 13.37
CA PHE A 21 2.56 -3.72 12.19
C PHE A 21 2.22 -2.66 11.16
N ASP A 22 3.22 -2.03 10.61
CA ASP A 22 3.13 -1.34 9.34
C ASP A 22 3.09 -2.36 8.19
N ILE A 23 2.67 -1.94 7.00
CA ILE A 23 2.47 -2.83 5.85
C ILE A 23 3.69 -2.80 4.92
N PHE A 24 3.93 -1.64 4.26
CA PHE A 24 4.94 -1.54 3.21
C PHE A 24 6.35 -1.52 3.81
N ASP A 25 7.27 -2.26 3.18
CA ASP A 25 8.64 -2.50 3.66
C ASP A 25 8.72 -3.15 5.06
N THR A 26 7.57 -3.49 5.64
CA THR A 26 7.44 -4.20 6.93
C THR A 26 6.83 -5.59 6.71
N LEU A 27 5.51 -5.73 6.55
CA LEU A 27 4.85 -7.02 6.31
C LEU A 27 5.00 -7.50 4.86
N ILE A 28 5.17 -6.57 3.94
CA ILE A 28 5.34 -6.85 2.50
C ILE A 28 6.56 -6.14 1.94
N PHE A 29 7.04 -6.68 0.81
CA PHE A 29 7.90 -5.97 -0.13
C PHE A 29 7.19 -5.84 -1.46
N ARG A 30 7.52 -4.80 -2.24
CA ARG A 30 7.19 -4.76 -3.65
C ARG A 30 8.18 -5.61 -4.46
N THR A 31 7.69 -6.27 -5.50
CA THR A 31 8.54 -7.02 -6.44
C THR A 31 9.36 -6.09 -7.34
N VAL A 32 9.00 -4.81 -7.37
CA VAL A 32 9.71 -3.75 -8.10
C VAL A 32 10.63 -2.99 -7.14
N SER A 33 11.80 -2.60 -7.62
CA SER A 33 12.80 -1.87 -6.82
C SER A 33 12.44 -0.39 -6.58
N ASP A 34 11.51 0.14 -7.37
CA ASP A 34 11.09 1.54 -7.32
C ASP A 34 9.57 1.60 -7.55
N PHE A 35 8.83 2.21 -6.63
CA PHE A 35 7.38 2.35 -6.74
C PHE A 35 6.93 3.08 -8.03
N ARG A 36 7.80 3.94 -8.62
CA ARG A 36 7.55 4.62 -9.88
C ARG A 36 7.39 3.65 -11.07
N VAL A 37 7.93 2.45 -10.96
CA VAL A 37 7.73 1.40 -11.96
C VAL A 37 6.26 0.98 -12.03
N VAL A 38 5.53 1.04 -10.93
CA VAL A 38 4.08 0.76 -10.92
C VAL A 38 3.35 1.69 -11.90
N HIS A 39 3.65 2.99 -11.88
CA HIS A 39 3.02 3.95 -12.82
C HIS A 39 3.37 3.66 -14.28
N GLN A 40 4.58 3.15 -14.56
CA GLN A 40 4.95 2.70 -15.92
C GLN A 40 4.15 1.46 -16.32
N MET A 41 3.98 0.50 -15.41
CA MET A 41 3.15 -0.70 -15.64
C MET A 41 1.70 -0.30 -15.94
N VAL A 42 1.15 0.68 -15.21
CA VAL A 42 -0.20 1.21 -15.48
C VAL A 42 -0.32 1.72 -16.91
N ALA A 43 0.64 2.54 -17.38
CA ALA A 43 0.64 3.08 -18.73
C ALA A 43 0.67 1.98 -19.80
N VAL A 44 1.53 0.98 -19.62
CA VAL A 44 1.65 -0.16 -20.54
C VAL A 44 0.37 -1.01 -20.53
N LEU A 45 -0.17 -1.34 -19.36
CA LEU A 45 -1.39 -2.14 -19.26
C LEU A 45 -2.61 -1.41 -19.81
N TYR A 46 -2.67 -0.09 -19.65
CA TYR A 46 -3.72 0.72 -20.25
C TYR A 46 -3.64 0.66 -21.78
N GLU A 47 -2.45 0.86 -22.35
CA GLU A 47 -2.24 0.76 -23.80
C GLU A 47 -2.61 -0.61 -24.34
N LEU A 48 -2.17 -1.69 -23.68
CA LEU A 48 -2.48 -3.06 -24.08
C LEU A 48 -4.00 -3.37 -24.06
N ARG A 49 -4.74 -2.81 -23.10
CA ARG A 49 -6.18 -3.07 -22.95
C ARG A 49 -7.07 -2.21 -23.85
N TYR A 50 -6.66 -0.96 -24.08
CA TYR A 50 -7.51 0.04 -24.73
C TYR A 50 -6.95 0.55 -26.06
N GLY A 51 -5.75 0.10 -26.47
CA GLY A 51 -5.11 0.48 -27.74
C GLY A 51 -4.67 1.94 -27.81
N ARG A 52 -4.60 2.64 -26.67
CA ARG A 52 -4.22 4.05 -26.57
C ARG A 52 -3.02 4.22 -25.66
N ALA A 53 -1.92 4.75 -26.20
CA ALA A 53 -0.73 5.06 -25.43
C ALA A 53 -0.93 6.30 -24.54
N VAL A 54 -0.44 6.21 -23.29
CA VAL A 54 -0.42 7.29 -22.31
C VAL A 54 1.01 7.51 -21.75
N PRO A 55 2.00 7.83 -22.61
CA PRO A 55 3.43 7.79 -22.24
C PRO A 55 3.80 8.82 -21.17
N LEU A 56 3.01 9.87 -20.99
CA LEU A 56 3.24 10.91 -19.99
C LEU A 56 2.60 10.56 -18.62
N PHE A 57 1.72 9.56 -18.55
CA PHE A 57 0.99 9.20 -17.34
C PHE A 57 1.90 9.05 -16.11
N PRO A 58 3.04 8.35 -16.15
CA PRO A 58 3.88 8.19 -14.97
C PRO A 58 4.35 9.52 -14.36
N LYS A 59 4.73 10.48 -15.20
CA LYS A 59 5.14 11.81 -14.76
C LYS A 59 3.95 12.63 -14.23
N GLN A 60 2.82 12.55 -14.91
CA GLN A 60 1.59 13.25 -14.55
C GLN A 60 1.03 12.74 -13.23
N ARG A 61 1.04 11.42 -13.01
CA ARG A 61 0.61 10.79 -11.77
C ARG A 61 1.47 11.23 -10.56
N MET A 62 2.80 11.30 -10.74
CA MET A 62 3.69 11.83 -9.70
C MET A 62 3.43 13.31 -9.40
N ALA A 63 3.24 14.13 -10.45
CA ALA A 63 2.93 15.54 -10.27
C ALA A 63 1.56 15.73 -9.58
N ALA A 64 0.57 14.91 -9.91
CA ALA A 64 -0.75 14.92 -9.29
C ALA A 64 -0.67 14.64 -7.78
N GLU A 65 0.16 13.69 -7.34
CA GLU A 65 0.37 13.43 -5.92
C GLU A 65 0.99 14.62 -5.18
N ILE A 66 2.03 15.22 -5.77
CA ILE A 66 2.65 16.43 -5.20
C ILE A 66 1.61 17.56 -5.08
N THR A 67 0.76 17.75 -6.10
CA THR A 67 -0.29 18.75 -6.10
C THR A 67 -1.31 18.47 -5.00
N ALA A 68 -1.79 17.23 -4.88
CA ALA A 68 -2.75 16.83 -3.85
C ALA A 68 -2.20 17.07 -2.44
N ARG A 69 -0.94 16.66 -2.16
CA ARG A 69 -0.27 16.93 -0.86
C ARG A 69 -0.13 18.41 -0.56
N ASN A 70 0.23 19.23 -1.55
CA ASN A 70 0.35 20.66 -1.38
C ASN A 70 -0.99 21.33 -1.05
N LEU A 71 -2.09 20.88 -1.66
CA LEU A 71 -3.44 21.38 -1.37
C LEU A 71 -3.88 21.11 0.08
N LEU A 72 -3.37 20.06 0.69
CA LEU A 72 -3.60 19.71 2.10
C LEU A 72 -2.54 20.28 3.05
N GLY A 73 -1.66 21.17 2.59
CA GLY A 73 -0.61 21.72 3.42
C GLY A 73 0.45 20.69 3.85
N GLY A 74 0.65 19.62 3.07
CA GLY A 74 1.58 18.53 3.35
C GLY A 74 0.98 17.36 4.12
N GLY A 75 -0.35 17.30 4.26
CA GLY A 75 -1.07 16.22 4.92
C GLY A 75 -1.12 14.92 4.10
N GLU A 76 -1.71 13.90 4.71
CA GLU A 76 -1.94 12.60 4.08
C GLU A 76 -3.01 12.71 2.99
N VAL A 77 -2.74 12.09 1.85
CA VAL A 77 -3.63 12.09 0.67
C VAL A 77 -4.21 10.70 0.43
N THR A 78 -5.37 10.66 -0.20
CA THR A 78 -5.95 9.42 -0.72
C THR A 78 -5.70 9.30 -2.22
N LEU A 79 -5.81 8.08 -2.75
CA LEU A 79 -5.68 7.85 -4.19
C LEU A 79 -6.73 8.64 -4.99
N ASP A 80 -7.94 8.82 -4.45
CA ASP A 80 -8.99 9.65 -5.05
C ASP A 80 -8.53 11.10 -5.23
N MET A 81 -8.03 11.72 -4.17
CA MET A 81 -7.51 13.10 -4.20
C MET A 81 -6.39 13.26 -5.22
N ILE A 82 -5.54 12.25 -5.37
CA ILE A 82 -4.46 12.28 -6.36
C ILE A 82 -5.03 12.22 -7.77
N TYR A 83 -5.99 11.32 -8.03
CA TYR A 83 -6.57 11.17 -9.35
C TYR A 83 -7.46 12.34 -9.74
N GLU A 84 -8.03 13.06 -8.80
CA GLU A 84 -8.72 14.35 -9.03
C GLU A 84 -7.80 15.43 -9.62
N GLN A 85 -6.48 15.31 -9.47
CA GLN A 85 -5.51 16.25 -10.04
C GLN A 85 -5.07 15.89 -11.48
N LEU A 86 -5.58 14.80 -12.05
CA LEU A 86 -5.25 14.34 -13.40
C LEU A 86 -6.20 14.95 -14.46
N TYR A 87 -6.28 16.27 -14.53
CA TYR A 87 -7.21 17.03 -15.37
C TYR A 87 -7.08 16.77 -16.88
N GLN A 88 -5.98 16.21 -17.35
CA GLN A 88 -5.72 15.85 -18.74
C GLN A 88 -6.40 14.57 -19.21
N TYR A 89 -7.01 13.82 -18.29
CA TYR A 89 -7.79 12.62 -18.56
C TYR A 89 -9.26 12.86 -18.30
N SER A 90 -10.16 12.23 -19.08
CA SER A 90 -11.57 12.22 -18.70
C SER A 90 -11.79 11.47 -17.38
N LYS A 91 -12.94 11.68 -16.74
CA LYS A 91 -13.27 10.96 -15.51
C LYS A 91 -13.26 9.45 -15.70
N GLU A 92 -13.73 8.97 -16.84
CA GLU A 92 -13.78 7.56 -17.21
C GLU A 92 -12.37 6.99 -17.41
N GLU A 93 -11.49 7.76 -18.09
CA GLU A 93 -10.10 7.36 -18.29
C GLU A 93 -9.32 7.34 -16.95
N ALA A 94 -9.49 8.37 -16.12
CA ALA A 94 -8.87 8.45 -14.80
C ALA A 94 -9.33 7.27 -13.91
N PHE A 95 -10.62 6.93 -13.92
CA PHE A 95 -11.14 5.78 -13.20
C PHE A 95 -10.51 4.45 -13.67
N VAL A 96 -10.36 4.27 -14.98
CA VAL A 96 -9.73 3.06 -15.54
C VAL A 96 -8.25 2.99 -15.16
N LEU A 97 -7.51 4.09 -15.31
CA LEU A 97 -6.08 4.17 -14.93
C LEU A 97 -5.90 3.87 -13.44
N ARG A 98 -6.77 4.42 -12.58
CA ARG A 98 -6.78 4.15 -11.15
C ARG A 98 -7.00 2.67 -10.85
N THR A 99 -8.01 2.06 -11.48
CA THR A 99 -8.31 0.62 -11.27
C THR A 99 -7.12 -0.26 -11.67
N ILE A 100 -6.39 0.11 -12.72
CA ILE A 100 -5.18 -0.59 -13.14
C ILE A 100 -4.07 -0.38 -12.10
N GLU A 101 -3.91 0.84 -11.56
CA GLU A 101 -2.91 1.12 -10.50
C GLU A 101 -3.18 0.30 -9.24
N GLU A 102 -4.43 0.27 -8.77
CA GLU A 102 -4.84 -0.54 -7.61
C GLU A 102 -4.51 -2.02 -7.82
N GLN A 103 -4.78 -2.56 -9.00
CA GLN A 103 -4.46 -3.95 -9.32
C GLN A 103 -2.94 -4.17 -9.39
N CYS A 104 -2.18 -3.24 -9.98
CA CYS A 104 -0.71 -3.31 -10.01
C CYS A 104 -0.11 -3.31 -8.61
N GLU A 105 -0.61 -2.47 -7.70
CA GLU A 105 -0.16 -2.45 -6.30
C GLU A 105 -0.41 -3.80 -5.62
N ILE A 106 -1.61 -4.37 -5.76
CA ILE A 106 -1.93 -5.69 -5.20
C ILE A 106 -1.00 -6.77 -5.79
N ASP A 107 -0.82 -6.79 -7.12
CA ASP A 107 -0.08 -7.84 -7.81
C ASP A 107 1.41 -7.82 -7.48
N ASN A 108 1.98 -6.64 -7.25
CA ASN A 108 3.40 -6.46 -6.95
C ASN A 108 3.76 -6.64 -5.47
N CYS A 109 2.80 -6.88 -4.58
CA CYS A 109 3.07 -7.14 -3.17
C CYS A 109 3.40 -8.61 -2.91
N VAL A 110 4.51 -8.88 -2.23
CA VAL A 110 4.94 -10.20 -1.74
C VAL A 110 5.21 -10.16 -0.24
N PRO A 111 4.98 -11.27 0.49
CA PRO A 111 5.17 -11.28 1.94
C PRO A 111 6.64 -11.18 2.35
N ASN A 112 6.94 -10.35 3.33
CA ASN A 112 8.22 -10.33 4.04
C ASN A 112 8.26 -11.51 5.01
N GLN A 113 8.82 -12.64 4.58
CA GLN A 113 8.76 -13.89 5.32
C GLN A 113 9.26 -13.81 6.79
N PRO A 114 10.35 -13.09 7.11
CA PRO A 114 10.74 -12.84 8.49
C PRO A 114 9.65 -12.17 9.34
N MET A 115 9.00 -11.12 8.83
CA MET A 115 7.95 -10.41 9.58
C MET A 115 6.65 -11.21 9.63
N ILE A 116 6.33 -11.98 8.59
CA ILE A 116 5.23 -12.95 8.63
C ILE A 116 5.47 -14.01 9.73
N ALA A 117 6.71 -14.43 9.95
CA ALA A 117 7.03 -15.35 11.05
C ALA A 117 6.77 -14.70 12.43
N VAL A 118 7.11 -13.41 12.60
CA VAL A 118 6.80 -12.63 13.82
C VAL A 118 5.29 -12.51 14.00
N TRP A 119 4.55 -12.12 12.95
CA TRP A 119 3.09 -12.03 12.98
C TRP A 119 2.45 -13.39 13.39
N LYS A 120 2.87 -14.50 12.78
CA LYS A 120 2.40 -15.85 13.15
C LYS A 120 2.68 -16.18 14.60
N TRP A 121 3.85 -15.78 15.12
CA TRP A 121 4.18 -15.95 16.52
C TRP A 121 3.24 -15.14 17.41
N CYS A 122 2.99 -13.86 17.10
CA CYS A 122 2.04 -13.00 17.82
C CYS A 122 0.65 -13.63 17.89
N ARG A 123 0.15 -14.14 16.76
CA ARG A 123 -1.15 -14.84 16.71
C ARG A 123 -1.18 -16.06 17.62
N ARG A 124 -0.14 -16.90 17.60
CA ARG A 124 -0.04 -18.08 18.48
C ARG A 124 0.02 -17.71 19.96
N GLN A 125 0.53 -16.53 20.30
CA GLN A 125 0.54 -16.00 21.67
C GLN A 125 -0.77 -15.29 22.06
N GLY A 126 -1.79 -15.32 21.21
CA GLY A 126 -3.08 -14.68 21.47
C GLY A 126 -3.05 -13.15 21.48
N LYS A 127 -2.04 -12.54 20.87
CA LYS A 127 -1.91 -11.09 20.81
C LYS A 127 -2.91 -10.49 19.84
N LYS A 128 -3.37 -9.28 20.14
CA LYS A 128 -4.19 -8.45 19.25
C LYS A 128 -3.30 -7.79 18.20
N ILE A 129 -3.65 -7.96 16.94
CA ILE A 129 -2.90 -7.43 15.81
C ILE A 129 -3.56 -6.13 15.34
N VAL A 130 -2.76 -5.08 15.33
CA VAL A 130 -3.11 -3.79 14.77
C VAL A 130 -2.31 -3.60 13.48
N ILE A 131 -2.97 -3.22 12.42
CA ILE A 131 -2.31 -2.81 11.18
C ILE A 131 -2.43 -1.30 11.07
N THR A 132 -1.31 -0.63 10.79
CA THR A 132 -1.24 0.81 10.56
C THR A 132 -0.52 1.07 9.24
N THR A 133 -0.98 2.05 8.46
CA THR A 133 -0.32 2.44 7.21
C THR A 133 -0.63 3.89 6.88
N ASP A 134 0.35 4.59 6.30
CA ASP A 134 0.26 5.96 5.77
C ASP A 134 0.07 5.97 4.24
N MET A 135 -0.14 4.81 3.64
CA MET A 135 -0.35 4.69 2.20
C MET A 135 -1.65 5.34 1.75
N TYR A 136 -1.59 6.01 0.60
CA TYR A 136 -2.73 6.65 -0.08
C TYR A 136 -3.76 5.66 -0.64
N LEU A 137 -3.51 4.36 -0.56
CA LEU A 137 -4.39 3.32 -1.10
C LEU A 137 -5.66 3.17 -0.26
N SER A 138 -6.77 2.85 -0.93
CA SER A 138 -8.04 2.64 -0.25
C SER A 138 -8.02 1.41 0.66
N ARG A 139 -8.90 1.40 1.66
CA ARG A 139 -9.10 0.27 2.59
C ARG A 139 -9.29 -1.06 1.85
N ASN A 140 -10.06 -1.06 0.76
CA ASN A 140 -10.31 -2.27 -0.03
C ASN A 140 -9.04 -2.82 -0.66
N VAL A 141 -8.15 -1.97 -1.17
CA VAL A 141 -6.86 -2.36 -1.75
C VAL A 141 -5.94 -2.90 -0.66
N ILE A 142 -5.84 -2.21 0.48
CA ILE A 142 -5.05 -2.66 1.64
C ILE A 142 -5.54 -4.03 2.13
N GLN A 143 -6.85 -4.22 2.27
CA GLN A 143 -7.42 -5.51 2.65
C GLN A 143 -7.10 -6.61 1.64
N SER A 144 -7.19 -6.31 0.35
CA SER A 144 -6.84 -7.26 -0.73
C SER A 144 -5.37 -7.69 -0.65
N ILE A 145 -4.46 -6.77 -0.35
CA ILE A 145 -3.03 -7.07 -0.12
C ILE A 145 -2.87 -7.98 1.10
N LEU A 146 -3.50 -7.65 2.22
CA LEU A 146 -3.41 -8.44 3.46
C LEU A 146 -3.97 -9.87 3.27
N VAL A 147 -5.10 -10.00 2.58
CA VAL A 147 -5.67 -11.31 2.21
C VAL A 147 -4.71 -12.09 1.33
N LYS A 148 -4.13 -11.47 0.30
CA LYS A 148 -3.18 -12.10 -0.62
C LYS A 148 -1.97 -12.69 0.12
N ILE A 149 -1.46 -12.00 1.13
CA ILE A 149 -0.29 -12.47 1.92
C ILE A 149 -0.67 -13.34 3.11
N GLY A 150 -1.97 -13.58 3.34
CA GLY A 150 -2.49 -14.44 4.40
C GLY A 150 -2.36 -13.84 5.80
N VAL A 151 -2.42 -12.52 5.93
CA VAL A 151 -2.39 -11.78 7.20
C VAL A 151 -3.79 -11.36 7.61
N ASP A 152 -4.23 -11.83 8.77
CA ASP A 152 -5.43 -11.34 9.45
C ASP A 152 -5.07 -10.32 10.55
N TYR A 153 -6.03 -9.55 10.99
CA TYR A 153 -5.84 -8.49 11.97
C TYR A 153 -7.10 -8.27 12.81
N ASP A 154 -6.94 -7.62 13.96
CA ASP A 154 -8.06 -7.20 14.81
C ASP A 154 -8.48 -5.74 14.49
N PHE A 155 -7.51 -4.87 14.16
CA PHE A 155 -7.74 -3.46 13.86
C PHE A 155 -6.91 -3.01 12.66
N LEU A 156 -7.48 -2.14 11.81
CA LEU A 156 -6.82 -1.54 10.66
C LEU A 156 -7.02 -0.03 10.68
N PHE A 157 -5.91 0.72 10.70
CA PHE A 157 -5.87 2.18 10.63
C PHE A 157 -5.09 2.62 9.39
N ILE A 158 -5.70 3.49 8.59
CA ILE A 158 -5.12 4.07 7.37
C ILE A 158 -5.13 5.59 7.58
N SER A 159 -3.96 6.22 7.65
CA SER A 159 -3.81 7.63 8.02
C SER A 159 -4.67 8.56 7.17
N GLY A 160 -4.73 8.33 5.86
CA GLY A 160 -5.52 9.14 4.93
C GLY A 160 -7.05 9.06 5.13
N GLU A 161 -7.55 8.00 5.81
CA GLU A 161 -8.97 7.83 6.10
C GLU A 161 -9.36 8.38 7.48
N GLU A 162 -8.43 8.39 8.43
CA GLU A 162 -8.71 8.73 9.83
C GLU A 162 -8.79 10.25 10.06
N ASN A 163 -8.42 11.09 9.07
CA ASN A 163 -8.38 12.57 9.18
C ASN A 163 -7.75 13.04 10.50
N VAL A 164 -6.74 12.34 10.98
CA VAL A 164 -6.04 12.70 12.21
C VAL A 164 -5.15 13.90 11.89
N THR A 165 -5.66 15.08 12.21
CA THR A 165 -4.89 16.31 12.28
C THR A 165 -4.11 16.35 13.58
#